data_af805ff39ade622a0a67892e8f702461
#
_entry.id   af805ff39ade622a0a67892e8f702461
#
_cell.length_a   1.000
_cell.length_b   1.000
_cell.length_c   1.000
_cell.angle_alpha   90.00
_cell.angle_beta   90.00
_cell.angle_gamma   90.00
#
_symmetry.space_group_name_H-M   'P 1'
#
loop_
_entity.id
_entity.type
_entity.pdbx_description
1 polymer ?
#
loop_
_entity_poly.entity_id
_entity_poly.type
_entity_poly.pdbx_seq_one_letter_code
_entity_poly.pdbx_strand_id
1 'polypeptide(L)'
;MNQPAPGTVRRRFFVALRQAIHLTWPVLSTILAMQVALGLLIGLVEGWSVGDAMYFTFITGLTIGYGDIVPRQAIGRALAIGIGVSGLLLTGVIAAIAVHAMRTALADSGDD
;
A
#
# COMPACT_ATOMS: atom_id res chain seq x y z
N MET A 1 -29.47 -24.65 6.21
CA MET A 1 -28.26 -23.84 6.29
C MET A 1 -28.59 -22.40 5.99
N ASN A 2 -28.51 -21.59 7.00
CA ASN A 2 -28.84 -20.19 6.86
C ASN A 2 -27.62 -19.43 6.32
N GLN A 3 -27.67 -19.08 5.05
CA GLN A 3 -26.69 -18.13 4.53
C GLN A 3 -27.03 -16.74 5.07
N PRO A 4 -26.02 -16.00 5.56
CA PRO A 4 -26.28 -14.67 6.04
C PRO A 4 -26.75 -13.76 4.89
N ALA A 5 -27.59 -12.78 5.23
CA ALA A 5 -28.00 -11.79 4.25
C ALA A 5 -26.77 -11.08 3.66
N PRO A 6 -26.76 -10.79 2.34
CA PRO A 6 -25.61 -10.12 1.72
C PRO A 6 -25.19 -8.83 2.43
N GLY A 7 -26.12 -8.10 2.97
CA GLY A 7 -25.81 -6.87 3.71
C GLY A 7 -25.06 -7.13 5.02
N THR A 8 -25.29 -8.28 5.68
CA THR A 8 -24.61 -8.63 6.92
C THR A 8 -23.13 -8.99 6.66
N VAL A 9 -22.87 -9.77 5.61
CA VAL A 9 -21.50 -10.14 5.23
C VAL A 9 -20.71 -8.88 4.84
N ARG A 10 -21.33 -8.00 4.06
CA ARG A 10 -20.73 -6.75 3.65
C ARG A 10 -20.39 -5.87 4.86
N ARG A 11 -21.29 -5.76 5.80
CA ARG A 11 -21.06 -4.98 7.03
C ARG A 11 -19.92 -5.57 7.84
N ARG A 12 -19.91 -6.89 8.03
CA ARG A 12 -18.83 -7.58 8.75
C ARG A 12 -17.49 -7.39 8.09
N PHE A 13 -17.45 -7.45 6.75
CA PHE A 13 -16.25 -7.21 5.98
C PHE A 13 -15.71 -5.80 6.22
N PHE A 14 -16.56 -4.77 6.14
CA PHE A 14 -16.11 -3.40 6.35
C PHE A 14 -15.68 -3.13 7.79
N VAL A 15 -16.36 -3.73 8.77
CA VAL A 15 -15.95 -3.62 10.17
C VAL A 15 -14.60 -4.30 10.39
N ALA A 16 -14.42 -5.52 9.88
CA ALA A 16 -13.16 -6.24 9.99
C ALA A 16 -12.03 -5.51 9.25
N LEU A 17 -12.32 -4.96 8.07
CA LEU A 17 -11.36 -4.17 7.29
C LEU A 17 -10.90 -2.94 8.07
N ARG A 18 -11.84 -2.20 8.64
CA ARG A 18 -11.53 -1.01 9.44
C ARG A 18 -10.68 -1.36 10.65
N GLN A 19 -11.01 -2.43 11.36
CA GLN A 19 -10.25 -2.88 12.52
C GLN A 19 -8.84 -3.32 12.13
N ALA A 20 -8.72 -4.07 11.04
CA ALA A 20 -7.42 -4.52 10.55
C ALA A 20 -6.55 -3.34 10.11
N ILE A 21 -7.11 -2.37 9.40
CA ILE A 21 -6.39 -1.16 8.99
C ILE A 21 -5.93 -0.39 10.23
N HIS A 22 -6.81 -0.22 11.20
CA HIS A 22 -6.48 0.50 12.43
C HIS A 22 -5.35 -0.19 13.20
N LEU A 23 -5.39 -1.51 13.29
CA LEU A 23 -4.38 -2.30 13.99
C LEU A 23 -3.02 -2.26 13.28
N THR A 24 -3.03 -2.27 11.93
CA THR A 24 -1.79 -2.27 11.12
C THR A 24 -1.34 -0.87 10.73
N TRP A 25 -2.07 0.17 11.15
CA TRP A 25 -1.77 1.55 10.77
C TRP A 25 -0.34 1.97 11.06
N PRO A 26 0.28 1.61 12.21
CA PRO A 26 1.68 1.96 12.44
C PRO A 26 2.63 1.39 11.39
N VAL A 27 2.38 0.16 10.92
CA VAL A 27 3.19 -0.47 9.87
C VAL A 27 2.96 0.23 8.52
N LEU A 28 1.70 0.45 8.15
CA LEU A 28 1.35 1.10 6.89
C LEU A 28 1.92 2.52 6.81
N SER A 29 1.76 3.28 7.89
CA SER A 29 2.25 4.67 7.93
C SER A 29 3.76 4.72 7.90
N THR A 30 4.46 3.78 8.55
CA THR A 30 5.91 3.71 8.53
C THR A 30 6.42 3.42 7.13
N ILE A 31 5.84 2.45 6.42
CA ILE A 31 6.23 2.11 5.05
C ILE A 31 5.96 3.30 4.12
N LEU A 32 4.80 3.93 4.25
CA LEU A 32 4.44 5.08 3.43
C LEU A 32 5.38 6.27 3.69
N ALA A 33 5.70 6.55 4.94
CA ALA A 33 6.63 7.60 5.31
C ALA A 33 8.02 7.34 4.73
N MET A 34 8.47 6.09 4.77
CA MET A 34 9.74 5.67 4.18
C MET A 34 9.72 5.89 2.66
N GLN A 35 8.64 5.52 1.97
CA GLN A 35 8.49 5.76 0.54
C GLN A 35 8.58 7.24 0.20
N VAL A 36 7.87 8.08 0.93
CA VAL A 36 7.88 9.53 0.71
C VAL A 36 9.29 10.09 0.94
N ALA A 37 9.96 9.66 2.00
CA ALA A 37 11.32 10.09 2.30
C ALA A 37 12.29 9.69 1.19
N LEU A 38 12.22 8.46 0.70
CA LEU A 38 13.04 7.99 -0.41
C LEU A 38 12.77 8.79 -1.68
N GLY A 39 11.50 9.07 -1.95
CA GLY A 39 11.10 9.85 -3.13
C GLY A 39 11.62 11.29 -3.08
N LEU A 40 11.53 11.95 -1.93
CA LEU A 40 12.07 13.29 -1.76
C LEU A 40 13.58 13.28 -1.91
N LEU A 41 14.26 12.25 -1.41
CA LEU A 41 15.71 12.12 -1.54
C LEU A 41 16.11 11.95 -3.01
N ILE A 42 15.39 11.12 -3.77
CA ILE A 42 15.62 11.01 -5.22
C ILE A 42 15.42 12.35 -5.91
N GLY A 43 14.37 13.06 -5.55
CA GLY A 43 14.11 14.39 -6.10
C GLY A 43 15.25 15.35 -5.87
N LEU A 44 15.86 15.33 -4.70
CA LEU A 44 17.04 16.16 -4.40
C LEU A 44 18.25 15.74 -5.24
N VAL A 45 18.48 14.44 -5.38
CA VAL A 45 19.61 13.91 -6.15
C VAL A 45 19.46 14.22 -7.65
N GLU A 46 18.24 14.07 -8.18
CA GLU A 46 17.98 14.25 -9.61
C GLU A 46 17.62 15.68 -9.99
N GLY A 47 17.42 16.56 -9.01
CA GLY A 47 17.03 17.94 -9.28
C GLY A 47 15.57 18.08 -9.69
N TRP A 48 14.70 17.19 -9.27
CA TRP A 48 13.28 17.24 -9.60
C TRP A 48 12.51 18.17 -8.66
N SER A 49 11.37 18.66 -9.14
CA SER A 49 10.43 19.36 -8.28
C SER A 49 9.82 18.37 -7.28
N VAL A 50 9.26 18.89 -6.18
CA VAL A 50 8.57 18.04 -5.19
C VAL A 50 7.39 17.30 -5.85
N GLY A 51 6.66 17.97 -6.74
CA GLY A 51 5.56 17.36 -7.47
C GLY A 51 6.00 16.16 -8.31
N ASP A 52 7.07 16.31 -9.06
CA ASP A 52 7.63 15.24 -9.88
C ASP A 52 8.17 14.09 -9.01
N ALA A 53 8.82 14.42 -7.89
CA ALA A 53 9.33 13.43 -6.97
C ALA A 53 8.20 12.59 -6.35
N MET A 54 7.10 13.24 -5.95
CA MET A 54 5.95 12.54 -5.39
C MET A 54 5.22 11.71 -6.44
N TYR A 55 5.05 12.24 -7.64
CA TYR A 55 4.48 11.51 -8.76
C TYR A 55 5.27 10.23 -9.03
N PHE A 56 6.60 10.36 -9.17
CA PHE A 56 7.48 9.22 -9.39
C PHE A 56 7.36 8.20 -8.27
N THR A 57 7.31 8.66 -7.01
CA THR A 57 7.23 7.78 -5.85
C THR A 57 5.98 6.90 -5.89
N PHE A 58 4.82 7.50 -6.17
CA PHE A 58 3.57 6.75 -6.21
C PHE A 58 3.48 5.84 -7.45
N ILE A 59 3.89 6.32 -8.61
CA ILE A 59 3.89 5.52 -9.84
C ILE A 59 4.81 4.30 -9.70
N THR A 60 5.96 4.48 -9.05
CA THR A 60 6.91 3.39 -8.83
C THR A 60 6.46 2.47 -7.71
N GLY A 61 5.98 3.02 -6.59
CA GLY A 61 5.51 2.25 -5.46
C GLY A 61 4.27 1.41 -5.78
N LEU A 62 3.38 1.93 -6.64
CA LEU A 62 2.19 1.20 -7.09
C LEU A 62 2.48 0.25 -8.26
N THR A 63 3.74 0.14 -8.66
CA THR A 63 4.21 -0.71 -9.77
C THR A 63 3.63 -0.33 -11.14
N ILE A 64 3.14 0.89 -11.31
CA ILE A 64 2.63 1.38 -12.60
C ILE A 64 3.79 1.59 -13.58
N GLY A 65 4.78 2.39 -13.17
CA GLY A 65 6.03 2.53 -13.89
C GLY A 65 5.91 3.02 -15.33
N TYR A 66 5.26 4.16 -15.55
CA TYR A 66 5.10 4.68 -16.92
C TYR A 66 6.42 4.96 -17.65
N GLY A 67 7.50 5.25 -16.91
CA GLY A 67 8.79 5.54 -17.52
C GLY A 67 8.93 6.96 -18.09
N ASP A 68 7.98 7.83 -17.82
CA ASP A 68 8.01 9.23 -18.22
C ASP A 68 9.00 10.04 -17.38
N ILE A 69 9.14 9.72 -16.10
CA ILE A 69 10.12 10.29 -15.19
C ILE A 69 10.93 9.15 -14.61
N VAL A 70 12.24 9.14 -14.87
CA VAL A 70 13.14 8.09 -14.40
C VAL A 70 14.43 8.69 -13.87
N PRO A 71 15.02 8.11 -12.80
CA PRO A 71 16.30 8.59 -12.30
C PRO A 71 17.42 8.25 -13.28
N ARG A 72 18.35 9.17 -13.44
CA ARG A 72 19.51 9.02 -14.34
C ARG A 72 20.78 8.66 -13.58
N GLN A 73 20.88 9.12 -12.33
CA GLN A 73 22.06 8.88 -11.52
C GLN A 73 21.97 7.52 -10.84
N ALA A 74 23.13 6.90 -10.60
CA ALA A 74 23.22 5.58 -9.98
C ALA A 74 22.59 5.57 -8.57
N ILE A 75 22.81 6.63 -7.79
CA ILE A 75 22.22 6.78 -6.45
C ILE A 75 20.70 6.85 -6.55
N GLY A 76 20.16 7.64 -7.47
CA GLY A 76 18.72 7.73 -7.70
C GLY A 76 18.11 6.41 -8.10
N ARG A 77 18.78 5.65 -8.95
CA ARG A 77 18.32 4.32 -9.36
C ARG A 77 18.32 3.34 -8.19
N ALA A 78 19.33 3.37 -7.35
CA ALA A 78 19.39 2.52 -6.15
C ALA A 78 18.25 2.86 -5.19
N LEU A 79 17.98 4.14 -4.95
CA LEU A 79 16.87 4.59 -4.11
C LEU A 79 15.51 4.21 -4.70
N ALA A 80 15.39 4.23 -6.02
CA ALA A 80 14.16 3.81 -6.72
C ALA A 80 13.86 2.32 -6.49
N ILE A 81 14.87 1.48 -6.44
CA ILE A 81 14.71 0.07 -6.08
C ILE A 81 14.12 -0.04 -4.67
N GLY A 82 14.60 0.77 -3.74
CA GLY A 82 14.07 0.84 -2.38
C GLY A 82 12.58 1.21 -2.36
N ILE A 83 12.18 2.16 -3.19
CA ILE A 83 10.75 2.53 -3.33
C ILE A 83 9.95 1.34 -3.86
N GLY A 84 10.47 0.65 -4.87
CA GLY A 84 9.81 -0.52 -5.43
C GLY A 84 9.61 -1.63 -4.41
N VAL A 85 10.65 -1.95 -3.64
CA VAL A 85 10.57 -2.97 -2.59
C VAL A 85 9.56 -2.57 -1.52
N SER A 86 9.61 -1.33 -1.05
CA SER A 86 8.65 -0.85 -0.04
C SER A 86 7.22 -0.82 -0.59
N GLY A 87 7.05 -0.52 -1.87
CA GLY A 87 5.74 -0.56 -2.52
C GLY A 87 5.18 -1.97 -2.59
N LEU A 88 6.01 -2.97 -2.88
CA LEU A 88 5.61 -4.38 -2.86
C LEU A 88 5.18 -4.80 -1.46
N LEU A 89 5.92 -4.39 -0.43
CA LEU A 89 5.56 -4.67 0.96
C LEU A 89 4.22 -4.03 1.32
N LEU A 90 4.02 -2.78 0.95
CA LEU A 90 2.77 -2.06 1.21
C LEU A 90 1.59 -2.73 0.52
N THR A 91 1.74 -3.08 -0.76
CA THR A 91 0.73 -3.80 -1.53
C THR A 91 0.42 -5.15 -0.90
N GLY A 92 1.45 -5.89 -0.48
CA GLY A 92 1.28 -7.18 0.18
C GLY A 92 0.51 -7.06 1.50
N VAL A 93 0.83 -6.07 2.31
CA VAL A 93 0.12 -5.82 3.58
C VAL A 93 -1.34 -5.47 3.31
N ILE A 94 -1.61 -4.60 2.34
CA ILE A 94 -2.98 -4.21 1.98
C ILE A 94 -3.77 -5.42 1.49
N ALA A 95 -3.17 -6.26 0.64
CA ALA A 95 -3.81 -7.48 0.15
C ALA A 95 -4.09 -8.46 1.30
N ALA A 96 -3.15 -8.62 2.22
CA ALA A 96 -3.31 -9.48 3.40
C ALA A 96 -4.45 -8.99 4.30
N ILE A 97 -4.56 -7.68 4.49
CA ILE A 97 -5.65 -7.07 5.27
C ILE A 97 -7.00 -7.36 4.61
N ALA A 98 -7.10 -7.20 3.29
CA ALA A 98 -8.34 -7.44 2.56
C ALA A 98 -8.77 -8.90 2.64
N VAL A 99 -7.83 -9.83 2.48
CA VAL A 99 -8.10 -11.27 2.60
C VAL A 99 -8.51 -11.63 4.03
N HIS A 100 -7.81 -11.09 5.02
CA HIS A 100 -8.14 -11.33 6.43
C HIS A 100 -9.55 -10.83 6.76
N ALA A 101 -9.92 -9.63 6.29
CA ALA A 101 -11.24 -9.07 6.52
C ALA A 101 -12.33 -9.93 5.88
N MET A 102 -12.09 -10.45 4.68
CA MET A 102 -13.01 -11.35 3.99
C MET A 102 -13.18 -12.68 4.75
N ARG A 103 -12.06 -13.26 5.18
CA ARG A 103 -12.09 -14.53 5.95
C ARG A 103 -12.84 -14.36 7.27
N THR A 104 -12.60 -13.25 7.97
CA THR A 104 -13.28 -12.94 9.23
C THR A 104 -14.77 -12.78 9.01
N ALA A 105 -15.19 -12.07 7.98
CA ALA A 105 -16.60 -11.86 7.65
C ALA A 105 -17.31 -13.17 7.32
N LEU A 106 -16.65 -14.05 6.56
CA LEU A 106 -17.23 -15.35 6.18
C LEU A 106 -17.21 -16.35 7.33
N ALA A 107 -16.15 -16.36 8.15
CA ALA A 107 -16.05 -17.25 9.30
C ALA A 107 -17.11 -16.93 10.34
N ASP A 108 -17.33 -15.65 10.65
CA ASP A 108 -18.36 -15.23 11.61
C ASP A 108 -19.77 -15.60 11.14
N SER A 109 -19.97 -15.74 9.83
CA SER A 109 -21.27 -16.17 9.29
C SER A 109 -21.44 -17.68 9.27
N GLY A 110 -20.35 -18.44 9.35
CA GLY A 110 -20.37 -19.89 9.36
C GLY A 110 -20.59 -20.51 10.74
N ASP A 111 -20.36 -19.76 11.81
CA ASP A 111 -20.47 -20.24 13.19
C ASP A 111 -21.90 -20.13 13.76
N ASP A 112 -22.82 -19.54 13.01
CA ASP A 112 -24.24 -19.46 13.34
C ASP A 112 -25.00 -20.62 12.64
#